data_84ee8d8fba48057ec6e2846b1797c630
#
_entry.id   84ee8d8fba48057ec6e2846b1797c630
#
_cell.length_a   1.000
_cell.length_b   1.000
_cell.length_c   1.000
_cell.angle_alpha   90.00
_cell.angle_beta   90.00
_cell.angle_gamma   90.00
#
_symmetry.space_group_name_H-M   'P 1'
#
loop_
_entity.id
_entity.type
_entity.pdbx_description
1 polymer ?
#
loop_
_entity_poly.entity_id
_entity_poly.type
_entity_poly.pdbx_seq_one_letter_code
_entity_poly.pdbx_strand_id
1 'polypeptide(L)'
;LMMTIALPGCATLKNGGMTQVGDTQQWDSNAWLRIDSDNSIHFVLDRVEMGQGTYTGMTTLLAEELEVDPAKVDVSFAGVDSVYRNTIYGLQITGGSTSVASSWQIIREAGAATRIMLIKAAANTWGIKESDCFAENGAVINNAADDKNKGKKITFGQLAAIAATYSVPSDIPLKDKADFKVIGKYNKRLDALKKSTGTADYGIDTDLPGMKYAVFTRAPRWDSQIRDFDASKIENMPGIEHVFAVNKPSAVGIAIVAKSYWQARKAQQALTVEWAESELTQVNDASIFAQYKKDLADDSGKNVRSEGDIESALENAAQTITAEFEMPFLAHATLEPQNCSAWAKED
;
A
#
# COMPACT_ATOMS: atom_id res chain seq x y z
N LEU A 1 16.69 -11.88 10.47
CA LEU A 1 16.38 -10.95 11.59
C LEU A 1 16.00 -9.61 10.98
N MET A 2 14.76 -9.25 11.10
CA MET A 2 14.19 -8.03 10.54
C MET A 2 14.53 -6.83 11.43
N MET A 3 15.06 -5.77 10.88
CA MET A 3 15.28 -4.52 11.59
C MET A 3 14.09 -3.60 11.44
N THR A 4 13.61 -3.07 12.55
CA THR A 4 12.47 -2.16 12.59
C THR A 4 12.94 -0.78 12.99
N ILE A 5 12.80 0.24 12.14
CA ILE A 5 12.97 1.64 12.55
C ILE A 5 11.73 2.05 13.35
N ALA A 6 11.93 2.31 14.64
CA ALA A 6 10.93 2.97 15.47
C ALA A 6 11.23 4.46 15.51
N LEU A 7 10.22 5.24 15.29
CA LEU A 7 10.24 6.68 15.52
C LEU A 7 10.20 6.99 17.02
N PRO A 8 10.65 8.16 17.47
CA PRO A 8 10.53 8.59 18.85
C PRO A 8 9.07 8.56 19.28
N GLY A 9 8.73 7.58 20.10
CA GLY A 9 7.37 7.38 20.61
C GLY A 9 6.78 5.98 20.50
N CYS A 10 7.27 5.12 19.61
CA CYS A 10 6.83 3.74 19.51
C CYS A 10 7.94 2.82 19.02
N ALA A 11 8.39 1.94 19.88
CA ALA A 11 9.19 0.74 19.66
C ALA A 11 10.66 0.94 19.23
N THR A 12 11.52 0.23 19.90
CA THR A 12 12.97 0.16 19.71
C THR A 12 13.36 -0.41 18.36
N LEU A 13 14.21 0.32 17.64
CA LEU A 13 14.92 -0.17 16.46
C LEU A 13 15.82 -1.37 16.82
N LYS A 14 15.58 -2.50 16.17
CA LYS A 14 16.55 -3.59 16.16
C LYS A 14 17.43 -3.45 14.94
N ASN A 15 18.76 -3.56 15.12
CA ASN A 15 19.71 -3.57 14.03
C ASN A 15 19.37 -4.66 13.03
N GLY A 16 19.29 -4.33 11.76
CA GLY A 16 19.17 -5.28 10.68
C GLY A 16 20.38 -6.20 10.61
N GLY A 17 20.18 -7.42 10.21
CA GLY A 17 21.22 -8.43 10.08
C GLY A 17 21.59 -8.66 8.61
N MET A 18 22.82 -9.17 8.42
CA MET A 18 23.18 -9.78 7.15
C MET A 18 22.54 -11.17 7.08
N THR A 19 21.88 -11.45 5.98
CA THR A 19 21.37 -12.78 5.65
C THR A 19 21.99 -13.26 4.33
N GLN A 20 22.08 -14.56 4.13
CA GLN A 20 22.53 -15.14 2.87
C GLN A 20 21.42 -15.91 2.23
N VAL A 21 21.15 -15.61 0.96
CA VAL A 21 20.15 -16.31 0.13
C VAL A 21 20.86 -16.74 -1.16
N GLY A 22 21.17 -18.05 -1.26
CA GLY A 22 22.04 -18.57 -2.33
C GLY A 22 23.44 -17.96 -2.23
N ASP A 23 23.95 -17.43 -3.31
CA ASP A 23 25.27 -16.77 -3.38
C ASP A 23 25.22 -15.26 -3.05
N THR A 24 24.05 -14.70 -2.78
CA THR A 24 23.85 -13.27 -2.52
C THR A 24 23.78 -12.98 -1.02
N GLN A 25 24.61 -12.07 -0.57
CA GLN A 25 24.48 -11.49 0.77
C GLN A 25 23.48 -10.32 0.73
N GLN A 26 22.54 -10.31 1.66
CA GLN A 26 21.48 -9.34 1.78
C GLN A 26 21.60 -8.58 3.09
N TRP A 27 21.45 -7.27 3.01
CA TRP A 27 21.40 -6.39 4.19
C TRP A 27 20.03 -5.73 4.31
N ASP A 28 19.24 -6.20 5.26
CA ASP A 28 18.01 -5.53 5.65
C ASP A 28 18.37 -4.36 6.57
N SER A 29 18.55 -3.18 6.01
CA SER A 29 18.93 -1.98 6.77
C SER A 29 17.79 -1.53 7.71
N ASN A 30 16.56 -1.79 7.31
CA ASN A 30 15.34 -1.52 8.08
C ASN A 30 14.15 -2.29 7.50
N ALA A 31 12.96 -2.11 8.06
CA ALA A 31 11.76 -2.82 7.59
C ALA A 31 11.34 -2.50 6.16
N TRP A 32 11.77 -1.37 5.60
CA TRP A 32 11.39 -0.91 4.26
C TRP A 32 12.49 -1.07 3.21
N LEU A 33 13.75 -1.23 3.63
CA LEU A 33 14.88 -1.16 2.70
C LEU A 33 15.86 -2.30 2.92
N ARG A 34 16.10 -3.05 1.84
CA ARG A 34 17.15 -4.05 1.73
C ARG A 34 18.13 -3.69 0.61
N ILE A 35 19.40 -3.93 0.83
CA ILE A 35 20.47 -3.79 -0.16
C ILE A 35 21.23 -5.12 -0.26
N ASP A 36 21.33 -5.65 -1.46
CA ASP A 36 22.01 -6.90 -1.73
C ASP A 36 23.46 -6.66 -2.17
N SER A 37 24.32 -7.66 -2.02
CA SER A 37 25.76 -7.54 -2.34
C SER A 37 26.04 -7.26 -3.83
N ASP A 38 25.11 -7.58 -4.71
CA ASP A 38 25.14 -7.24 -6.14
C ASP A 38 24.71 -5.79 -6.45
N ASN A 39 24.41 -5.01 -5.42
CA ASN A 39 23.90 -3.64 -5.47
C ASN A 39 22.43 -3.50 -5.86
N SER A 40 21.64 -4.57 -5.84
CA SER A 40 20.18 -4.50 -5.94
C SER A 40 19.60 -3.81 -4.72
N ILE A 41 18.65 -2.91 -4.93
CA ILE A 41 18.01 -2.10 -3.89
C ILE A 41 16.53 -2.45 -3.88
N HIS A 42 16.02 -2.95 -2.76
CA HIS A 42 14.65 -3.41 -2.63
C HIS A 42 13.90 -2.55 -1.62
N PHE A 43 12.75 -2.04 -2.05
CA PHE A 43 11.84 -1.29 -1.23
C PHE A 43 10.57 -2.10 -0.93
N VAL A 44 10.26 -2.25 0.35
CA VAL A 44 9.01 -2.87 0.80
C VAL A 44 7.96 -1.78 0.96
N LEU A 45 7.03 -1.72 0.03
CA LEU A 45 5.94 -0.75 0.00
C LEU A 45 4.79 -1.21 0.90
N ASP A 46 4.50 -0.44 1.93
CA ASP A 46 3.48 -0.75 2.94
C ASP A 46 2.08 -0.23 2.61
N ARG A 47 1.87 0.22 1.37
CA ARG A 47 0.59 0.70 0.83
C ARG A 47 0.27 0.01 -0.50
N VAL A 48 -1.00 -0.21 -0.75
CA VAL A 48 -1.47 -0.85 -1.99
C VAL A 48 -1.54 0.18 -3.12
N GLU A 49 -1.01 -0.18 -4.29
CA GLU A 49 -1.18 0.58 -5.53
C GLU A 49 -2.51 0.20 -6.19
N MET A 50 -3.38 1.16 -6.39
CA MET A 50 -4.72 1.00 -7.01
C MET A 50 -4.89 1.93 -8.23
N GLY A 51 -3.80 2.43 -8.78
CA GLY A 51 -3.78 3.42 -9.86
C GLY A 51 -3.51 4.86 -9.40
N GLN A 52 -3.50 5.12 -8.07
CA GLN A 52 -3.31 6.44 -7.51
C GLN A 52 -1.87 6.93 -7.48
N GLY A 53 -0.88 6.07 -7.79
CA GLY A 53 0.52 6.45 -7.91
C GLY A 53 1.35 6.29 -6.63
N THR A 54 0.84 5.62 -5.61
CA THR A 54 1.55 5.34 -4.35
C THR A 54 2.86 4.58 -4.59
N TYR A 55 2.85 3.62 -5.52
CA TYR A 55 4.04 2.86 -5.91
C TYR A 55 5.20 3.79 -6.31
N THR A 56 4.94 4.74 -7.18
CA THR A 56 5.96 5.72 -7.61
C THR A 56 6.23 6.75 -6.51
N GLY A 57 5.17 7.32 -5.93
CA GLY A 57 5.30 8.42 -4.96
C GLY A 57 6.13 8.04 -3.74
N MET A 58 5.88 6.88 -3.14
CA MET A 58 6.62 6.43 -1.97
C MET A 58 8.05 5.98 -2.31
N THR A 59 8.24 5.36 -3.48
CA THR A 59 9.60 5.04 -3.97
C THR A 59 10.44 6.30 -4.17
N THR A 60 9.84 7.40 -4.62
CA THR A 60 10.57 8.68 -4.75
C THR A 60 10.98 9.28 -3.41
N LEU A 61 10.22 9.06 -2.33
CA LEU A 61 10.60 9.51 -0.99
C LEU A 61 11.86 8.79 -0.50
N LEU A 62 11.91 7.46 -0.67
CA LEU A 62 13.08 6.66 -0.33
C LEU A 62 14.29 7.05 -1.18
N ALA A 63 14.10 7.09 -2.50
CA ALA A 63 15.15 7.34 -3.49
C ALA A 63 15.80 8.71 -3.33
N GLU A 64 15.00 9.74 -2.94
CA GLU A 64 15.51 11.07 -2.64
C GLU A 64 16.58 11.04 -1.57
N GLU A 65 16.28 10.42 -0.44
CA GLU A 65 17.20 10.40 0.71
C GLU A 65 18.35 9.39 0.52
N LEU A 66 18.11 8.31 -0.19
CA LEU A 66 19.12 7.30 -0.47
C LEU A 66 20.08 7.69 -1.61
N GLU A 67 19.77 8.75 -2.36
CA GLU A 67 20.53 9.22 -3.54
C GLU A 67 20.60 8.19 -4.66
N VAL A 68 19.45 7.61 -5.03
CA VAL A 68 19.34 6.63 -6.11
C VAL A 68 18.28 7.02 -7.13
N ASP A 69 18.38 6.47 -8.32
CA ASP A 69 17.31 6.59 -9.32
C ASP A 69 16.11 5.71 -8.90
N PRO A 70 14.91 6.27 -8.75
CA PRO A 70 13.72 5.48 -8.43
C PRO A 70 13.49 4.30 -9.38
N ALA A 71 13.86 4.42 -10.66
CA ALA A 71 13.71 3.36 -11.64
C ALA A 71 14.63 2.14 -11.41
N LYS A 72 15.61 2.26 -10.52
CA LYS A 72 16.54 1.18 -10.15
C LYS A 72 16.20 0.53 -8.80
N VAL A 73 15.08 0.90 -8.22
CA VAL A 73 14.59 0.33 -6.97
C VAL A 73 13.56 -0.73 -7.29
N ASP A 74 13.83 -1.96 -6.85
CA ASP A 74 12.86 -3.04 -6.91
C ASP A 74 11.84 -2.87 -5.79
N VAL A 75 10.57 -2.80 -6.15
CA VAL A 75 9.48 -2.57 -5.19
C VAL A 75 8.65 -3.83 -5.03
N SER A 76 8.49 -4.28 -3.80
CA SER A 76 7.58 -5.35 -3.42
C SER A 76 6.55 -4.84 -2.40
N PHE A 77 5.37 -5.45 -2.36
CA PHE A 77 4.38 -5.10 -1.36
C PHE A 77 4.66 -5.78 -0.02
N ALA A 78 4.43 -5.03 1.06
CA ALA A 78 4.60 -5.53 2.41
C ALA A 78 3.61 -6.66 2.74
N GLY A 79 4.08 -7.64 3.49
CA GLY A 79 3.22 -8.58 4.20
C GLY A 79 2.48 -7.91 5.36
N VAL A 80 1.81 -8.72 6.18
CA VAL A 80 1.08 -8.22 7.36
C VAL A 80 2.03 -8.14 8.54
N ASP A 81 2.34 -6.91 8.98
CA ASP A 81 3.13 -6.65 10.18
C ASP A 81 2.73 -5.30 10.80
N SER A 82 2.87 -5.21 12.11
CA SER A 82 2.57 -4.00 12.87
C SER A 82 3.45 -2.81 12.50
N VAL A 83 4.65 -3.03 11.99
CA VAL A 83 5.60 -1.98 11.55
C VAL A 83 5.06 -1.19 10.36
N TYR A 84 4.22 -1.82 9.54
CA TYR A 84 3.63 -1.22 8.33
C TYR A 84 2.29 -0.51 8.58
N ARG A 85 1.89 -0.32 9.84
CA ARG A 85 0.66 0.39 10.17
C ARG A 85 0.74 1.85 9.75
N ASN A 86 -0.34 2.33 9.17
CA ASN A 86 -0.54 3.75 8.93
C ASN A 86 -0.60 4.48 10.27
N THR A 87 0.28 5.46 10.49
CA THR A 87 0.41 6.17 11.78
C THR A 87 -0.81 6.99 12.14
N ILE A 88 -1.63 7.37 11.16
CA ILE A 88 -2.86 8.16 11.38
C ILE A 88 -3.98 7.28 11.93
N TYR A 89 -4.10 6.04 11.42
CA TYR A 89 -5.21 5.14 11.80
C TYR A 89 -4.81 4.01 12.76
N GLY A 90 -3.52 3.75 12.94
CA GLY A 90 -3.03 2.61 13.74
C GLY A 90 -3.29 1.23 13.13
N LEU A 91 -3.68 1.16 11.87
CA LEU A 91 -3.90 -0.08 11.11
C LEU A 91 -3.07 -0.08 9.82
N GLN A 92 -2.84 -1.27 9.27
CA GLN A 92 -2.29 -1.41 7.92
C GLN A 92 -3.43 -1.22 6.91
N ILE A 93 -3.51 -0.02 6.34
CA ILE A 93 -4.61 0.42 5.46
C ILE A 93 -4.09 1.38 4.38
N THR A 94 -4.72 1.33 3.22
CA THR A 94 -4.55 2.30 2.14
C THR A 94 -5.87 3.01 1.90
N GLY A 95 -5.96 4.28 2.27
CA GLY A 95 -7.20 5.06 2.16
C GLY A 95 -7.07 6.44 2.79
N GLY A 96 -8.10 7.26 2.64
CA GLY A 96 -8.19 8.60 3.22
C GLY A 96 -7.11 9.57 2.74
N SER A 97 -6.50 9.34 1.57
CA SER A 97 -5.37 10.15 1.03
C SER A 97 -4.16 10.23 1.96
N THR A 98 -3.95 9.23 2.81
CA THR A 98 -2.92 9.26 3.86
C THR A 98 -1.63 8.57 3.50
N SER A 99 -1.53 7.86 2.37
CA SER A 99 -0.34 7.06 2.03
C SER A 99 0.95 7.87 2.10
N VAL A 100 1.04 8.97 1.37
CA VAL A 100 2.24 9.83 1.39
C VAL A 100 2.32 10.61 2.71
N ALA A 101 1.20 11.17 3.19
CA ALA A 101 1.20 12.00 4.40
C ALA A 101 1.67 11.23 5.64
N SER A 102 1.20 9.97 5.83
CA SER A 102 1.61 9.14 6.98
C SER A 102 3.02 8.56 6.84
N SER A 103 3.56 8.47 5.63
CA SER A 103 4.84 7.82 5.34
C SER A 103 5.96 8.81 5.00
N TRP A 104 5.64 10.10 4.86
CA TRP A 104 6.59 11.13 4.46
C TRP A 104 7.87 11.15 5.29
N GLN A 105 7.71 11.15 6.60
CA GLN A 105 8.83 11.18 7.53
C GLN A 105 9.53 9.82 7.58
N ILE A 106 8.76 8.76 7.76
CA ILE A 106 9.26 7.40 8.00
C ILE A 106 10.11 6.90 6.83
N ILE A 107 9.61 7.01 5.61
CA ILE A 107 10.31 6.49 4.44
C ILE A 107 11.56 7.32 4.11
N ARG A 108 11.48 8.63 4.30
CA ARG A 108 12.66 9.49 4.15
C ARG A 108 13.72 9.17 5.19
N GLU A 109 13.35 9.00 6.47
CA GLU A 109 14.28 8.59 7.53
C GLU A 109 14.90 7.22 7.24
N ALA A 110 14.13 6.26 6.71
CA ALA A 110 14.66 4.96 6.32
C ALA A 110 15.77 5.07 5.26
N GLY A 111 15.56 5.90 4.23
CA GLY A 111 16.55 6.17 3.20
C GLY A 111 17.76 6.94 3.72
N ALA A 112 17.53 7.99 4.51
CA ALA A 112 18.61 8.85 5.06
C ALA A 112 19.51 8.10 6.05
N ALA A 113 18.92 7.33 6.98
CA ALA A 113 19.68 6.53 7.94
C ALA A 113 20.60 5.52 7.22
N THR A 114 20.06 4.84 6.20
CA THR A 114 20.84 3.89 5.40
C THR A 114 21.98 4.60 4.67
N ARG A 115 21.71 5.75 4.04
CA ARG A 115 22.75 6.56 3.38
C ARG A 115 23.85 6.99 4.35
N ILE A 116 23.52 7.43 5.56
CA ILE A 116 24.48 7.83 6.59
C ILE A 116 25.39 6.65 6.97
N MET A 117 24.80 5.46 7.19
CA MET A 117 25.55 4.26 7.53
C MET A 117 26.50 3.81 6.40
N LEU A 118 26.07 3.94 5.14
CA LEU A 118 26.89 3.63 3.96
C LEU A 118 28.03 4.63 3.78
N ILE A 119 27.78 5.92 3.99
CA ILE A 119 28.84 6.96 3.97
C ILE A 119 29.88 6.69 5.05
N LYS A 120 29.46 6.37 6.27
CA LYS A 120 30.34 5.99 7.37
C LYS A 120 31.16 4.75 7.02
N ALA A 121 30.58 3.73 6.41
CA ALA A 121 31.30 2.53 5.98
C ALA A 121 32.39 2.85 4.93
N ALA A 122 32.06 3.68 3.95
CA ALA A 122 33.00 4.11 2.93
C ALA A 122 34.14 4.97 3.51
N ALA A 123 33.79 5.94 4.36
CA ALA A 123 34.79 6.82 5.03
C ALA A 123 35.79 6.01 5.84
N ASN A 124 35.29 5.04 6.61
CA ASN A 124 36.17 4.12 7.39
C ASN A 124 37.05 3.25 6.47
N THR A 125 36.50 2.77 5.34
CA THR A 125 37.25 1.97 4.35
C THR A 125 38.39 2.77 3.72
N TRP A 126 38.20 4.05 3.46
CA TRP A 126 39.23 4.94 2.89
C TRP A 126 40.11 5.62 3.94
N GLY A 127 39.73 5.62 5.23
CA GLY A 127 40.41 6.33 6.29
C GLY A 127 40.29 7.85 6.20
N ILE A 128 39.15 8.36 5.76
CA ILE A 128 38.84 9.79 5.57
C ILE A 128 37.61 10.19 6.42
N LYS A 129 37.29 11.48 6.44
CA LYS A 129 36.09 11.98 7.14
C LYS A 129 34.83 11.67 6.36
N GLU A 130 33.71 11.44 7.06
CA GLU A 130 32.40 11.27 6.46
C GLU A 130 31.97 12.49 5.63
N SER A 131 32.36 13.71 6.07
CA SER A 131 32.13 14.97 5.34
C SER A 131 32.80 15.04 3.97
N ASP A 132 33.82 14.21 3.74
CA ASP A 132 34.56 14.13 2.48
C ASP A 132 33.96 13.05 1.57
N CYS A 133 32.84 12.47 1.94
CA CYS A 133 32.11 11.46 1.19
C CYS A 133 30.70 11.95 0.84
N PHE A 134 30.20 11.55 -0.31
CA PHE A 134 28.79 11.72 -0.65
C PHE A 134 28.24 10.52 -1.40
N ALA A 135 26.94 10.30 -1.27
CA ALA A 135 26.24 9.22 -1.98
C ALA A 135 25.71 9.73 -3.34
N GLU A 136 25.79 8.90 -4.35
CA GLU A 136 25.21 9.18 -5.67
C GLU A 136 24.99 7.88 -6.45
N ASN A 137 23.79 7.70 -6.98
CA ASN A 137 23.43 6.61 -7.90
C ASN A 137 23.80 5.20 -7.41
N GLY A 138 23.59 4.91 -6.12
CA GLY A 138 23.84 3.59 -5.53
C GLY A 138 25.31 3.33 -5.19
N ALA A 139 26.11 4.38 -5.04
CA ALA A 139 27.50 4.30 -4.60
C ALA A 139 27.83 5.46 -3.66
N VAL A 140 28.88 5.30 -2.86
CA VAL A 140 29.53 6.39 -2.12
C VAL A 140 30.79 6.80 -2.87
N ILE A 141 31.00 8.11 -3.00
CA ILE A 141 32.10 8.74 -3.72
C ILE A 141 33.02 9.43 -2.73
N ASN A 142 34.33 9.19 -2.88
CA ASN A 142 35.38 9.89 -2.14
C ASN A 142 35.62 11.26 -2.79
N ASN A 143 35.44 12.33 -2.05
CA ASN A 143 35.69 13.71 -2.48
C ASN A 143 36.78 14.44 -1.67
N ALA A 144 37.54 13.71 -0.86
CA ALA A 144 38.64 14.29 -0.09
C ALA A 144 39.66 14.96 -1.02
N ALA A 145 40.01 16.21 -0.75
CA ALA A 145 40.83 17.03 -1.65
C ALA A 145 42.21 16.42 -1.95
N ASP A 146 42.84 15.89 -0.93
CA ASP A 146 44.24 15.42 -0.97
C ASP A 146 44.37 13.88 -0.90
N ASP A 147 43.24 13.14 -1.09
CA ASP A 147 43.29 11.69 -1.04
C ASP A 147 43.61 11.08 -2.41
N LYS A 148 44.53 10.10 -2.43
CA LYS A 148 44.84 9.29 -3.62
C LYS A 148 43.65 8.54 -4.22
N ASN A 149 42.60 8.37 -3.44
CA ASN A 149 41.36 7.73 -3.84
C ASN A 149 40.25 8.73 -4.23
N LYS A 150 40.56 10.03 -4.35
CA LYS A 150 39.60 11.05 -4.78
C LYS A 150 38.89 10.64 -6.09
N GLY A 151 37.58 10.72 -6.11
CA GLY A 151 36.73 10.32 -7.26
C GLY A 151 36.49 8.82 -7.36
N LYS A 152 37.11 7.97 -6.55
CA LYS A 152 36.80 6.55 -6.48
C LYS A 152 35.45 6.33 -5.84
N LYS A 153 34.79 5.25 -6.26
CA LYS A 153 33.45 4.86 -5.83
C LYS A 153 33.50 3.48 -5.19
N ILE A 154 32.67 3.28 -4.15
CA ILE A 154 32.34 1.95 -3.62
C ILE A 154 30.82 1.84 -3.68
N THR A 155 30.29 0.75 -4.25
CA THR A 155 28.86 0.55 -4.36
C THR A 155 28.21 0.27 -3.02
N PHE A 156 26.92 0.53 -2.89
CA PHE A 156 26.17 0.26 -1.66
C PHE A 156 26.24 -1.22 -1.29
N GLY A 157 26.13 -2.13 -2.27
CA GLY A 157 26.22 -3.57 -2.05
C GLY A 157 27.58 -3.99 -1.48
N GLN A 158 28.69 -3.37 -1.95
CA GLN A 158 30.02 -3.62 -1.40
C GLN A 158 30.19 -3.10 0.04
N LEU A 159 29.45 -2.07 0.41
CA LEU A 159 29.49 -1.46 1.74
C LEU A 159 28.49 -2.10 2.71
N ALA A 160 27.49 -2.83 2.22
CA ALA A 160 26.40 -3.35 3.02
C ALA A 160 26.84 -4.15 4.24
N ALA A 161 27.83 -5.05 4.08
CA ALA A 161 28.36 -5.85 5.19
C ALA A 161 29.00 -5.01 6.30
N ILE A 162 29.72 -3.96 5.92
CA ILE A 162 30.36 -3.04 6.88
C ILE A 162 29.30 -2.15 7.52
N ALA A 163 28.40 -1.58 6.73
CA ALA A 163 27.32 -0.72 7.20
C ALA A 163 26.41 -1.45 8.22
N ALA A 164 26.15 -2.74 7.99
CA ALA A 164 25.35 -3.57 8.91
C ALA A 164 25.94 -3.73 10.31
N THR A 165 27.23 -3.44 10.50
CA THR A 165 27.87 -3.49 11.82
C THR A 165 27.62 -2.24 12.67
N TYR A 166 27.10 -1.17 12.08
CA TYR A 166 26.83 0.08 12.80
C TYR A 166 25.44 0.11 13.39
N SER A 167 25.31 0.82 14.50
CA SER A 167 23.99 1.18 15.03
C SER A 167 23.33 2.22 14.12
N VAL A 168 22.03 2.16 13.99
CA VAL A 168 21.25 3.21 13.34
C VAL A 168 21.48 4.54 14.06
N PRO A 169 21.76 5.63 13.34
CA PRO A 169 21.98 6.92 13.97
C PRO A 169 20.74 7.40 14.72
N SER A 170 20.93 8.02 15.87
CA SER A 170 19.85 8.61 16.66
C SER A 170 19.38 9.96 16.09
N ASP A 171 20.24 10.64 15.35
CA ASP A 171 19.94 11.87 14.62
C ASP A 171 20.03 11.55 13.12
N ILE A 172 18.92 11.79 12.41
CA ILE A 172 18.76 11.47 11.00
C ILE A 172 18.37 12.75 10.27
N PRO A 173 19.34 13.61 9.88
CA PRO A 173 19.04 14.81 9.12
C PRO A 173 18.51 14.44 7.74
N LEU A 174 17.32 14.99 7.43
CA LEU A 174 16.70 14.87 6.12
C LEU A 174 17.13 16.04 5.24
N LYS A 175 17.10 15.83 3.94
CA LYS A 175 17.36 16.91 2.96
C LYS A 175 16.31 18.01 3.07
N ASP A 176 16.75 19.23 2.92
CA ASP A 176 15.87 20.36 2.75
C ASP A 176 15.19 20.34 1.37
N LYS A 177 14.02 20.96 1.27
CA LYS A 177 13.25 21.02 0.01
C LYS A 177 14.06 21.63 -1.15
N ALA A 178 14.97 22.54 -0.86
CA ALA A 178 15.84 23.17 -1.86
C ALA A 178 16.82 22.16 -2.50
N ASP A 179 17.20 21.11 -1.76
CA ASP A 179 18.18 20.09 -2.16
C ASP A 179 17.52 18.88 -2.84
N PHE A 180 16.20 18.85 -2.98
CA PHE A 180 15.52 17.74 -3.62
C PHE A 180 15.94 17.59 -5.09
N LYS A 181 16.31 16.37 -5.45
CA LYS A 181 16.70 15.97 -6.80
C LYS A 181 15.61 15.13 -7.50
N VAL A 182 14.79 14.42 -6.72
CA VAL A 182 13.79 13.45 -7.18
C VAL A 182 12.39 13.93 -6.85
N ILE A 183 12.12 14.28 -5.58
CA ILE A 183 10.78 14.72 -5.13
C ILE A 183 10.38 16.00 -5.90
N GLY A 184 9.21 15.95 -6.53
CA GLY A 184 8.67 17.04 -7.34
C GLY A 184 9.34 17.24 -8.71
N LYS A 185 10.35 16.43 -9.06
CA LYS A 185 11.06 16.48 -10.34
C LYS A 185 10.91 15.21 -11.17
N TYR A 186 10.71 14.07 -10.52
CA TYR A 186 10.48 12.79 -11.19
C TYR A 186 9.06 12.75 -11.75
N ASN A 187 8.92 12.63 -13.06
CA ASN A 187 7.65 12.77 -13.78
C ASN A 187 7.21 11.49 -14.51
N LYS A 188 7.86 10.36 -14.23
CA LYS A 188 7.51 9.05 -14.80
C LYS A 188 6.81 8.19 -13.75
N ARG A 189 5.94 7.28 -14.20
CA ARG A 189 5.42 6.23 -13.34
C ARG A 189 6.28 4.98 -13.49
N LEU A 190 6.70 4.39 -12.37
CA LEU A 190 7.52 3.19 -12.35
C LEU A 190 6.78 1.95 -12.87
N ASP A 191 5.48 1.89 -12.66
CA ASP A 191 4.59 0.80 -13.02
C ASP A 191 3.94 0.95 -14.42
N ALA A 192 4.12 2.10 -15.10
CA ALA A 192 3.43 2.41 -16.34
C ALA A 192 3.73 1.41 -17.47
N LEU A 193 4.99 1.04 -17.65
CA LEU A 193 5.38 0.13 -18.74
C LEU A 193 4.73 -1.24 -18.59
N LYS A 194 4.82 -1.85 -17.40
CA LYS A 194 4.23 -3.16 -17.13
C LYS A 194 2.71 -3.14 -17.34
N LYS A 195 2.03 -2.09 -16.85
CA LYS A 195 0.57 -1.92 -16.99
C LYS A 195 0.15 -1.68 -18.45
N SER A 196 0.90 -0.91 -19.21
CA SER A 196 0.56 -0.62 -20.61
C SER A 196 0.92 -1.73 -21.60
N THR A 197 1.81 -2.64 -21.23
CA THR A 197 2.21 -3.79 -22.07
C THR A 197 1.54 -5.11 -21.68
N GLY A 198 0.69 -5.11 -20.63
CA GLY A 198 0.01 -6.30 -20.15
C GLY A 198 0.94 -7.30 -19.44
N THR A 199 2.07 -6.81 -18.90
CA THR A 199 3.03 -7.64 -18.14
C THR A 199 3.02 -7.35 -16.64
N ALA A 200 2.05 -6.56 -16.17
CA ALA A 200 1.82 -6.37 -14.74
C ALA A 200 1.06 -7.56 -14.18
N ASP A 201 1.51 -8.06 -13.02
CA ASP A 201 0.83 -9.11 -12.28
C ASP A 201 -0.20 -8.49 -11.33
N TYR A 202 -1.41 -9.03 -11.35
CA TYR A 202 -2.51 -8.65 -10.47
C TYR A 202 -2.93 -9.83 -9.60
N GLY A 203 -3.66 -9.56 -8.53
CA GLY A 203 -4.16 -10.61 -7.65
C GLY A 203 -5.01 -11.65 -8.39
N ILE A 204 -5.77 -11.22 -9.40
CA ILE A 204 -6.61 -12.10 -10.23
C ILE A 204 -5.78 -13.05 -11.11
N ASP A 205 -4.52 -12.73 -11.38
CA ASP A 205 -3.61 -13.54 -12.22
C ASP A 205 -2.88 -14.63 -11.39
N THR A 206 -3.15 -14.70 -10.09
CA THR A 206 -2.56 -15.74 -9.23
C THR A 206 -2.90 -17.13 -9.76
N ASP A 207 -1.87 -17.94 -9.99
CA ASP A 207 -1.99 -19.35 -10.39
C ASP A 207 -1.05 -20.22 -9.55
N LEU A 208 -1.63 -21.18 -8.84
CA LEU A 208 -0.90 -22.10 -7.96
C LEU A 208 -1.26 -23.54 -8.29
N PRO A 209 -0.32 -24.49 -8.16
CA PRO A 209 -0.59 -25.92 -8.42
C PRO A 209 -1.78 -26.41 -7.58
N GLY A 210 -2.82 -26.93 -8.26
CA GLY A 210 -4.02 -27.45 -7.62
C GLY A 210 -5.02 -26.38 -7.15
N MET A 211 -4.81 -25.10 -7.47
CA MET A 211 -5.73 -24.02 -7.13
C MET A 211 -7.13 -24.26 -7.71
N LYS A 212 -8.15 -23.89 -6.95
CA LYS A 212 -9.55 -23.89 -7.36
C LYS A 212 -10.06 -22.47 -7.46
N TYR A 213 -11.10 -22.29 -8.25
CA TYR A 213 -11.71 -20.99 -8.48
C TYR A 213 -13.10 -20.97 -7.89
N ALA A 214 -13.38 -19.95 -7.10
CA ALA A 214 -14.70 -19.76 -6.53
C ALA A 214 -15.35 -18.47 -7.05
N VAL A 215 -16.63 -18.54 -7.33
CA VAL A 215 -17.49 -17.37 -7.53
C VAL A 215 -18.53 -17.31 -6.41
N PHE A 216 -18.91 -16.10 -6.04
CA PHE A 216 -19.85 -15.90 -4.96
C PHE A 216 -21.06 -15.12 -5.45
N THR A 217 -22.24 -15.73 -5.33
CA THR A 217 -23.53 -15.07 -5.58
C THR A 217 -24.01 -14.43 -4.28
N ARG A 218 -23.73 -13.15 -4.13
CA ARG A 218 -24.08 -12.41 -2.91
C ARG A 218 -25.57 -12.13 -2.84
N ALA A 219 -26.09 -12.09 -1.62
CA ALA A 219 -27.44 -11.60 -1.34
C ALA A 219 -27.62 -10.17 -1.89
N PRO A 220 -28.80 -9.88 -2.49
CA PRO A 220 -29.03 -8.60 -3.18
C PRO A 220 -29.15 -7.40 -2.24
N ARG A 221 -29.42 -7.61 -0.97
CA ARG A 221 -29.53 -6.59 0.07
C ARG A 221 -28.76 -7.00 1.31
N TRP A 222 -28.39 -6.05 2.15
CA TRP A 222 -27.55 -6.27 3.35
C TRP A 222 -28.19 -7.18 4.39
N ASP A 223 -29.53 -7.15 4.52
CA ASP A 223 -30.31 -7.93 5.46
C ASP A 223 -30.91 -9.21 4.86
N SER A 224 -30.76 -9.41 3.54
CA SER A 224 -31.31 -10.60 2.87
C SER A 224 -30.67 -11.88 3.40
N GLN A 225 -31.51 -12.89 3.61
CA GLN A 225 -31.12 -14.25 3.96
C GLN A 225 -31.44 -15.21 2.83
N ILE A 226 -30.74 -16.32 2.77
CA ILE A 226 -31.05 -17.40 1.84
C ILE A 226 -32.30 -18.10 2.38
N ARG A 227 -33.40 -18.15 1.58
CA ARG A 227 -34.56 -18.99 1.88
C ARG A 227 -34.33 -20.38 1.35
N ASP A 228 -33.96 -20.50 0.08
CA ASP A 228 -33.67 -21.76 -0.60
C ASP A 228 -32.81 -21.52 -1.84
N PHE A 229 -32.17 -22.57 -2.36
CA PHE A 229 -31.48 -22.53 -3.66
C PHE A 229 -31.48 -23.90 -4.30
N ASP A 230 -31.61 -23.93 -5.60
CA ASP A 230 -31.56 -25.17 -6.39
C ASP A 230 -30.21 -25.29 -7.12
N ALA A 231 -29.37 -26.21 -6.63
CA ALA A 231 -28.08 -26.54 -7.23
C ALA A 231 -28.13 -27.73 -8.20
N SER A 232 -29.27 -28.43 -8.32
CA SER A 232 -29.41 -29.68 -9.07
C SER A 232 -28.95 -29.58 -10.53
N LYS A 233 -29.15 -28.43 -11.16
CA LYS A 233 -28.75 -28.15 -12.55
C LYS A 233 -27.26 -27.90 -12.71
N ILE A 234 -26.58 -27.47 -11.64
CA ILE A 234 -25.21 -26.98 -11.73
C ILE A 234 -24.20 -27.93 -11.09
N GLU A 235 -24.58 -28.74 -10.10
CA GLU A 235 -23.68 -29.67 -9.42
C GLU A 235 -23.02 -30.67 -10.38
N ASN A 236 -23.72 -31.05 -11.44
CA ASN A 236 -23.22 -32.00 -12.45
C ASN A 236 -22.59 -31.31 -13.67
N MET A 237 -22.44 -29.98 -13.67
CA MET A 237 -21.79 -29.28 -14.77
C MET A 237 -20.28 -29.60 -14.79
N PRO A 238 -19.65 -29.67 -15.98
CA PRO A 238 -18.24 -30.00 -16.08
C PRO A 238 -17.34 -29.08 -15.24
N GLY A 239 -16.55 -29.67 -14.35
CA GLY A 239 -15.55 -28.97 -13.55
C GLY A 239 -16.07 -28.32 -12.29
N ILE A 240 -17.36 -28.42 -11.97
CA ILE A 240 -17.91 -28.00 -10.67
C ILE A 240 -17.51 -29.04 -9.62
N GLU A 241 -17.05 -28.55 -8.47
CA GLU A 241 -16.60 -29.40 -7.36
C GLU A 241 -17.47 -29.22 -6.11
N HIS A 242 -17.85 -27.97 -5.80
CA HIS A 242 -18.69 -27.69 -4.64
C HIS A 242 -19.67 -26.56 -4.93
N VAL A 243 -20.86 -26.66 -4.36
CA VAL A 243 -21.86 -25.61 -4.28
C VAL A 243 -22.40 -25.59 -2.85
N PHE A 244 -22.29 -24.46 -2.17
CA PHE A 244 -22.74 -24.37 -0.78
C PHE A 244 -23.15 -22.95 -0.37
N ALA A 245 -24.06 -22.89 0.59
CA ALA A 245 -24.48 -21.64 1.20
C ALA A 245 -23.42 -21.11 2.18
N VAL A 246 -23.17 -19.81 2.11
CA VAL A 246 -22.41 -19.06 3.11
C VAL A 246 -23.38 -18.14 3.83
N ASN A 247 -23.46 -18.29 5.15
CA ASN A 247 -24.35 -17.49 5.98
C ASN A 247 -23.54 -16.91 7.16
N LYS A 248 -22.79 -15.86 6.88
CA LYS A 248 -21.99 -15.12 7.86
C LYS A 248 -22.49 -13.67 7.91
N PRO A 249 -22.38 -12.96 9.05
CA PRO A 249 -22.83 -11.57 9.15
C PRO A 249 -22.26 -10.64 8.08
N SER A 250 -21.05 -10.91 7.60
CA SER A 250 -20.36 -10.12 6.58
C SER A 250 -20.57 -10.64 5.15
N ALA A 251 -21.13 -11.85 4.97
CA ALA A 251 -21.25 -12.49 3.66
C ALA A 251 -22.38 -13.51 3.66
N VAL A 252 -23.52 -13.13 3.08
CA VAL A 252 -24.66 -14.04 2.84
C VAL A 252 -24.73 -14.30 1.34
N GLY A 253 -24.75 -15.58 0.93
CA GLY A 253 -24.81 -15.95 -0.48
C GLY A 253 -24.44 -17.39 -0.76
N ILE A 254 -24.30 -17.73 -2.04
CA ILE A 254 -23.94 -19.07 -2.52
C ILE A 254 -22.55 -19.03 -3.13
N ALA A 255 -21.66 -19.89 -2.66
CA ALA A 255 -20.34 -20.12 -3.23
C ALA A 255 -20.38 -21.31 -4.19
N ILE A 256 -19.76 -21.16 -5.34
CA ILE A 256 -19.58 -22.20 -6.35
C ILE A 256 -18.08 -22.36 -6.61
N VAL A 257 -17.54 -23.54 -6.36
CA VAL A 257 -16.14 -23.87 -6.54
C VAL A 257 -15.97 -24.77 -7.76
N ALA A 258 -15.03 -24.42 -8.62
CA ALA A 258 -14.77 -25.15 -9.86
C ALA A 258 -13.26 -25.21 -10.19
N LYS A 259 -12.91 -26.05 -11.18
CA LYS A 259 -11.54 -26.18 -11.72
C LYS A 259 -11.07 -24.93 -12.46
N SER A 260 -11.97 -24.09 -12.94
CA SER A 260 -11.65 -22.81 -13.58
C SER A 260 -12.72 -21.75 -13.27
N TYR A 261 -12.31 -20.49 -13.30
CA TYR A 261 -13.22 -19.34 -13.12
C TYR A 261 -14.40 -19.38 -14.09
N TRP A 262 -14.15 -19.71 -15.36
CA TRP A 262 -15.18 -19.77 -16.39
C TRP A 262 -16.26 -20.82 -16.10
N GLN A 263 -15.86 -22.00 -15.62
CA GLN A 263 -16.80 -23.05 -15.21
C GLN A 263 -17.67 -22.59 -14.02
N ALA A 264 -17.04 -22.03 -13.00
CA ALA A 264 -17.75 -21.46 -11.85
C ALA A 264 -18.75 -20.36 -12.28
N ARG A 265 -18.32 -19.46 -13.18
CA ARG A 265 -19.13 -18.37 -13.70
C ARG A 265 -20.33 -18.83 -14.51
N LYS A 266 -20.16 -19.87 -15.36
CA LYS A 266 -21.30 -20.48 -16.10
C LYS A 266 -22.32 -21.11 -15.15
N ALA A 267 -21.85 -21.83 -14.14
CA ALA A 267 -22.72 -22.41 -13.14
C ALA A 267 -23.46 -21.33 -12.35
N GLN A 268 -22.78 -20.24 -11.99
CA GLN A 268 -23.41 -19.10 -11.33
C GLN A 268 -24.57 -18.50 -12.14
N GLN A 269 -24.42 -18.41 -13.45
CA GLN A 269 -25.48 -17.88 -14.32
C GLN A 269 -26.71 -18.80 -14.41
N ALA A 270 -26.54 -20.10 -14.16
CA ALA A 270 -27.60 -21.10 -14.16
C ALA A 270 -28.20 -21.36 -12.77
N LEU A 271 -27.58 -20.81 -11.70
CA LEU A 271 -28.03 -20.96 -10.34
C LEU A 271 -29.30 -20.13 -10.09
N THR A 272 -30.29 -20.73 -9.48
CA THR A 272 -31.47 -20.05 -8.96
C THR A 272 -31.41 -19.99 -7.43
N VAL A 273 -31.54 -18.79 -6.86
CA VAL A 273 -31.57 -18.59 -5.41
C VAL A 273 -32.85 -17.88 -5.04
N GLU A 274 -33.56 -18.41 -4.05
CA GLU A 274 -34.72 -17.78 -3.42
C GLU A 274 -34.24 -17.04 -2.16
N TRP A 275 -34.39 -15.72 -2.18
CA TRP A 275 -34.02 -14.86 -1.06
C TRP A 275 -35.23 -14.62 -0.15
N ALA A 276 -35.00 -14.57 1.15
CA ALA A 276 -36.01 -14.12 2.09
C ALA A 276 -36.34 -12.64 1.85
N GLU A 277 -37.53 -12.23 2.26
CA GLU A 277 -37.93 -10.82 2.19
C GLU A 277 -36.97 -9.97 3.05
N SER A 278 -36.64 -8.79 2.53
CA SER A 278 -35.77 -7.82 3.17
C SER A 278 -36.60 -6.70 3.78
N GLU A 279 -36.28 -6.32 5.01
CA GLU A 279 -36.87 -5.15 5.67
C GLU A 279 -36.47 -3.84 4.95
N LEU A 280 -35.33 -3.87 4.25
CA LEU A 280 -34.80 -2.74 3.48
C LEU A 280 -35.45 -2.60 2.09
N THR A 281 -36.55 -3.29 1.80
CA THR A 281 -37.21 -3.26 0.47
C THR A 281 -37.63 -1.86 0.04
N GLN A 282 -37.99 -1.00 0.99
CA GLN A 282 -38.41 0.39 0.72
C GLN A 282 -37.24 1.38 0.69
N VAL A 283 -36.00 0.94 1.02
CA VAL A 283 -34.82 1.80 0.98
C VAL A 283 -34.29 1.86 -0.45
N ASN A 284 -34.32 3.05 -1.02
CA ASN A 284 -33.83 3.38 -2.36
C ASN A 284 -33.32 4.82 -2.37
N ASP A 285 -32.68 5.24 -3.46
CA ASP A 285 -32.09 6.58 -3.57
C ASP A 285 -33.10 7.68 -3.25
N ALA A 286 -34.34 7.58 -3.77
CA ALA A 286 -35.37 8.60 -3.51
C ALA A 286 -35.72 8.70 -2.03
N SER A 287 -35.85 7.57 -1.31
CA SER A 287 -36.15 7.57 0.12
C SER A 287 -34.96 8.09 0.95
N ILE A 288 -33.74 7.79 0.54
CA ILE A 288 -32.50 8.27 1.20
C ILE A 288 -32.37 9.78 1.02
N PHE A 289 -32.50 10.29 -0.21
CA PHE A 289 -32.42 11.74 -0.46
C PHE A 289 -33.56 12.53 0.20
N ALA A 290 -34.76 11.96 0.23
CA ALA A 290 -35.86 12.58 0.96
C ALA A 290 -35.56 12.69 2.47
N GLN A 291 -34.95 11.67 3.06
CA GLN A 291 -34.52 11.72 4.45
C GLN A 291 -33.40 12.76 4.65
N TYR A 292 -32.38 12.80 3.77
CA TYR A 292 -31.30 13.79 3.88
C TYR A 292 -31.82 15.23 3.79
N LYS A 293 -32.78 15.53 2.89
CA LYS A 293 -33.41 16.85 2.82
C LYS A 293 -34.13 17.23 4.12
N LYS A 294 -34.80 16.25 4.71
CA LYS A 294 -35.45 16.45 6.01
C LYS A 294 -34.43 16.73 7.11
N ASP A 295 -33.35 15.95 7.16
CA ASP A 295 -32.30 16.08 8.17
C ASP A 295 -31.52 17.40 8.01
N LEU A 296 -31.31 17.87 6.78
CA LEU A 296 -30.69 19.18 6.50
C LEU A 296 -31.57 20.36 6.93
N ALA A 297 -32.89 20.18 6.95
CA ALA A 297 -33.83 21.20 7.42
C ALA A 297 -34.02 21.20 8.95
N ASP A 298 -33.50 20.19 9.63
CA ASP A 298 -33.56 20.01 11.08
C ASP A 298 -32.27 20.56 11.73
N ASP A 299 -32.44 21.48 12.66
CA ASP A 299 -31.34 22.15 13.38
C ASP A 299 -30.81 21.31 14.57
N SER A 300 -31.20 20.02 14.68
CA SER A 300 -30.80 19.11 15.76
C SER A 300 -29.41 18.48 15.56
N GLY A 301 -28.68 18.88 14.55
CA GLY A 301 -27.37 18.35 14.19
C GLY A 301 -26.34 18.51 15.32
N LYS A 302 -25.49 17.45 15.53
CA LYS A 302 -24.39 17.52 16.47
C LYS A 302 -23.29 18.45 15.94
N ASN A 303 -22.99 19.52 16.69
CA ASN A 303 -21.85 20.36 16.38
C ASN A 303 -20.54 19.59 16.61
N VAL A 304 -19.78 19.38 15.54
CA VAL A 304 -18.49 18.66 15.56
C VAL A 304 -17.32 19.64 15.69
N ARG A 305 -17.45 20.83 15.12
CA ARG A 305 -16.42 21.88 15.14
C ARG A 305 -17.09 23.24 15.00
N SER A 306 -16.68 24.20 15.80
CA SER A 306 -17.14 25.58 15.72
C SER A 306 -15.93 26.52 15.73
N GLU A 307 -15.75 27.28 14.67
CA GLU A 307 -14.72 28.30 14.54
C GLU A 307 -15.32 29.58 13.98
N GLY A 308 -15.05 30.71 14.64
CA GLY A 308 -15.63 31.99 14.29
C GLY A 308 -17.10 32.13 14.70
N ASP A 309 -17.78 33.15 14.17
CA ASP A 309 -19.19 33.46 14.37
C ASP A 309 -19.91 33.51 13.02
N ILE A 310 -20.54 32.37 12.66
CA ILE A 310 -21.21 32.21 11.38
C ILE A 310 -22.46 33.06 11.28
N GLU A 311 -23.22 33.21 12.38
CA GLU A 311 -24.47 33.97 12.39
C GLU A 311 -24.18 35.44 12.11
N SER A 312 -23.25 36.01 12.87
CA SER A 312 -22.81 37.39 12.63
C SER A 312 -22.22 37.61 11.24
N ALA A 313 -21.48 36.66 10.72
CA ALA A 313 -20.92 36.74 9.36
C ALA A 313 -22.00 36.72 8.26
N LEU A 314 -23.05 35.93 8.42
CA LEU A 314 -24.19 35.88 7.49
C LEU A 314 -25.04 37.13 7.56
N GLU A 315 -25.31 37.65 8.77
CA GLU A 315 -26.05 38.90 8.97
C GLU A 315 -25.34 40.11 8.34
N ASN A 316 -24.02 40.17 8.40
CA ASN A 316 -23.22 41.25 7.85
C ASN A 316 -22.75 41.01 6.40
N ALA A 317 -23.14 39.92 5.77
CA ALA A 317 -22.75 39.62 4.39
C ALA A 317 -23.40 40.59 3.39
N ALA A 318 -22.60 41.12 2.47
CA ALA A 318 -23.12 41.95 1.37
C ALA A 318 -24.04 41.18 0.43
N GLN A 319 -23.86 39.88 0.33
CA GLN A 319 -24.67 38.97 -0.46
C GLN A 319 -24.56 37.54 0.08
N THR A 320 -25.70 36.86 0.20
CA THR A 320 -25.76 35.44 0.54
C THR A 320 -26.23 34.64 -0.67
N ILE A 321 -25.52 33.56 -1.00
CA ILE A 321 -25.89 32.63 -2.08
C ILE A 321 -26.16 31.27 -1.45
N THR A 322 -27.33 30.71 -1.74
CA THR A 322 -27.73 29.36 -1.29
C THR A 322 -27.82 28.42 -2.48
N ALA A 323 -27.24 27.25 -2.37
CA ALA A 323 -27.34 26.21 -3.41
C ALA A 323 -27.47 24.82 -2.77
N GLU A 324 -28.25 23.95 -3.39
CA GLU A 324 -28.42 22.56 -3.01
C GLU A 324 -27.82 21.66 -4.10
N PHE A 325 -27.05 20.65 -3.70
CA PHE A 325 -26.41 19.68 -4.59
C PHE A 325 -26.78 18.27 -4.19
N GLU A 326 -27.26 17.48 -5.15
CA GLU A 326 -27.50 16.05 -5.00
C GLU A 326 -26.49 15.27 -5.84
N MET A 327 -25.83 14.26 -5.24
CA MET A 327 -24.89 13.39 -5.92
C MET A 327 -25.30 11.94 -5.68
N PRO A 328 -25.37 11.10 -6.73
CA PRO A 328 -25.74 9.70 -6.57
C PRO A 328 -24.64 8.92 -5.86
N PHE A 329 -25.01 7.82 -5.20
CA PHE A 329 -24.06 6.82 -4.72
C PHE A 329 -23.42 6.11 -5.91
N LEU A 330 -22.10 6.12 -5.99
CA LEU A 330 -21.34 5.51 -7.07
C LEU A 330 -20.53 4.32 -6.54
N ALA A 331 -20.57 3.20 -7.28
CA ALA A 331 -19.61 2.12 -7.09
C ALA A 331 -18.24 2.57 -7.59
N HIS A 332 -17.16 2.20 -6.91
CA HIS A 332 -15.79 2.49 -7.36
C HIS A 332 -15.46 1.82 -8.70
N ALA A 333 -16.07 0.66 -8.99
CA ALA A 333 -15.98 -0.07 -10.25
C ALA A 333 -14.52 -0.19 -10.75
N THR A 334 -13.66 -0.68 -9.89
CA THR A 334 -12.24 -0.90 -10.19
C THR A 334 -12.07 -1.79 -11.42
N LEU A 335 -11.10 -1.46 -12.29
CA LEU A 335 -10.84 -2.25 -13.50
C LEU A 335 -10.38 -3.67 -13.18
N GLU A 336 -9.55 -3.84 -12.15
CA GLU A 336 -9.29 -5.16 -11.58
C GLU A 336 -10.50 -5.56 -10.73
N PRO A 337 -11.23 -6.64 -11.09
CA PRO A 337 -12.33 -7.15 -10.27
C PRO A 337 -11.83 -7.54 -8.89
N GLN A 338 -12.62 -7.27 -7.85
CA GLN A 338 -12.28 -7.69 -6.49
C GLN A 338 -12.08 -9.20 -6.44
N ASN A 339 -10.90 -9.61 -5.99
CA ASN A 339 -10.51 -11.01 -5.88
C ASN A 339 -9.72 -11.24 -4.59
N CYS A 340 -9.58 -12.49 -4.21
CA CYS A 340 -8.78 -12.91 -3.08
C CYS A 340 -8.28 -14.33 -3.31
N SER A 341 -6.98 -14.55 -3.17
CA SER A 341 -6.39 -15.89 -3.14
C SER A 341 -6.09 -16.26 -1.68
N ALA A 342 -6.47 -17.48 -1.30
CA ALA A 342 -6.26 -18.00 0.05
C ALA A 342 -5.64 -19.40 -0.02
N TRP A 343 -4.64 -19.63 0.82
CA TRP A 343 -4.01 -20.94 0.96
C TRP A 343 -4.04 -21.35 2.43
N ALA A 344 -4.91 -22.30 2.77
CA ALA A 344 -4.91 -22.94 4.09
C ALA A 344 -3.83 -24.02 4.11
N LYS A 345 -2.93 -23.95 5.08
CA LYS A 345 -1.95 -24.98 5.37
C LYS A 345 -2.35 -25.67 6.68
N GLU A 346 -2.17 -26.99 6.76
CA GLU A 346 -2.19 -27.69 8.04
C GLU A 346 -0.92 -27.28 8.79
N ASP A 347 -1.06 -26.81 10.02
CA ASP A 347 0.06 -26.46 10.92
C ASP A 347 0.70 -27.73 11.50
#